data_4ce8f4af301dfc99f89abb5b0d046f6c
#
_entry.id   4ce8f4af301dfc99f89abb5b0d046f6c
#
_cell.length_a   1.000
_cell.length_b   1.000
_cell.length_c   1.000
_cell.angle_alpha   90.00
_cell.angle_beta   90.00
_cell.angle_gamma   90.00
#
_symmetry.space_group_name_H-M   'P 1'
#
loop_
_entity.id
_entity.type
_entity.pdbx_description
1 polymer ?
#
loop_
_entity_poly.entity_id
_entity_poly.type
_entity_poly.pdbx_seq_one_letter_code
_entity_poly.pdbx_strand_id
1 'polypeptide(L)'
;MPAFLEERYRRKHLNCVRHITLDPKGHGVVRIHMIPPRQDAADAPFLLLLNGDKLVPLNLSWAILLANFMDRLEPFAGLEISESDWRAMAASAVAETRKTYPFTSKTRLAGDLELMLTSLVAIARGQEPAVEVGALSLGDYAAEMTAPHRMDLMLSAMRRRDGAWHCNQKCLHCYAAGQSLADAPELSTQQWLDILRRLREANIPQVTFTGGEPTLRADLPELVDAAQWFVTRLNTNGQLLTPELCAKLYDASLDSVQVTLYSADPAIHNALVGVDGFDKTVQGIRNAVAAGLIVSVNTPLCSLNTDYAATLRFAASLGVRYATCSGLIPSGSAEGAESRATRLTEQELTAVLQGAVSVLEELSMELDFTSPGWLPEETLRALGLHLIPSCGACLSNMAIAPDGSIIPCQSWLSAAPLGNMLTDDWSAVWNSDRCAAIRAESARMDHICQLHTGNREEAATC
;
A
#
# COMPACT_ATOMS: atom_id res chain seq x y z
N MET A 1 29.75 25.31 13.13
CA MET A 1 30.35 23.97 13.39
C MET A 1 29.36 22.84 13.40
N PRO A 2 28.16 22.91 14.04
CA PRO A 2 27.13 21.86 13.90
C PRO A 2 26.70 21.59 12.45
N ALA A 3 26.36 22.62 11.68
CA ALA A 3 25.89 22.49 10.30
C ALA A 3 26.86 21.72 9.37
N PHE A 4 28.15 21.88 9.53
CA PHE A 4 29.15 21.12 8.76
C PHE A 4 29.15 19.62 9.15
N LEU A 5 29.01 19.32 10.44
CA LEU A 5 28.94 17.93 10.92
C LEU A 5 27.64 17.25 10.51
N GLU A 6 26.52 17.99 10.53
CA GLU A 6 25.22 17.54 10.05
C GLU A 6 25.27 17.19 8.56
N GLU A 7 25.80 18.10 7.73
CA GLU A 7 25.92 17.89 6.29
C GLU A 7 26.85 16.71 5.96
N ARG A 8 27.97 16.59 6.66
CA ARG A 8 28.88 15.46 6.52
C ARG A 8 28.19 14.14 6.87
N TYR A 9 27.40 14.12 7.96
CA TYR A 9 26.65 12.93 8.37
C TYR A 9 25.58 12.59 7.33
N ARG A 10 24.80 13.60 6.88
CA ARG A 10 23.77 13.46 5.87
C ARG A 10 24.30 12.79 4.60
N ARG A 11 25.36 13.34 4.01
CA ARG A 11 25.95 12.81 2.77
C ARG A 11 26.48 11.38 2.92
N LYS A 12 26.99 11.03 4.08
CA LYS A 12 27.62 9.73 4.30
C LYS A 12 26.64 8.64 4.73
N HIS A 13 25.64 9.00 5.52
CA HIS A 13 24.83 8.03 6.23
C HIS A 13 23.31 8.14 5.94
N LEU A 14 22.83 9.26 5.38
CA LEU A 14 21.40 9.49 5.18
C LEU A 14 21.04 9.60 3.69
N ASN A 15 21.44 8.62 2.90
CA ASN A 15 21.24 8.60 1.44
C ASN A 15 20.38 7.40 0.95
N CYS A 16 19.87 6.60 1.87
CA CYS A 16 18.99 5.48 1.55
C CYS A 16 17.87 5.38 2.58
N VAL A 17 16.79 4.71 2.22
CA VAL A 17 15.68 4.41 3.14
C VAL A 17 16.17 3.46 4.23
N ARG A 18 15.83 3.78 5.47
CA ARG A 18 15.99 2.90 6.63
C ARG A 18 14.66 2.36 7.05
N HIS A 19 14.67 1.15 7.56
CA HIS A 19 13.48 0.46 7.99
C HIS A 19 13.68 -0.19 9.35
N ILE A 20 12.65 -0.10 10.20
CA ILE A 20 12.51 -0.94 11.39
C ILE A 20 11.08 -1.50 11.47
N THR A 21 10.95 -2.69 12.01
CA THR A 21 9.67 -3.28 12.40
C THR A 21 9.68 -3.49 13.90
N LEU A 22 8.66 -2.94 14.56
CA LEU A 22 8.44 -3.12 15.99
C LEU A 22 7.28 -4.07 16.17
N ASP A 23 7.41 -5.03 17.10
CA ASP A 23 6.40 -6.05 17.41
C ASP A 23 5.91 -6.85 16.18
N PRO A 24 6.82 -7.53 15.44
CA PRO A 24 6.50 -8.15 14.15
C PRO A 24 5.47 -9.29 14.23
N LYS A 25 5.21 -9.86 15.41
CA LYS A 25 4.25 -10.95 15.64
C LYS A 25 3.17 -10.61 16.66
N GLY A 26 3.11 -9.35 17.12
CA GLY A 26 2.14 -8.89 18.10
C GLY A 26 0.88 -8.29 17.48
N HIS A 27 -0.06 -7.93 18.36
CA HIS A 27 -1.29 -7.24 17.96
C HIS A 27 -1.05 -5.74 17.74
N GLY A 28 -0.22 -5.37 16.81
CA GLY A 28 0.07 -3.96 16.55
C GLY A 28 1.44 -3.72 15.96
N VAL A 29 1.76 -4.50 14.93
CA VAL A 29 2.97 -4.30 14.12
C VAL A 29 3.10 -2.83 13.72
N VAL A 30 4.26 -2.25 13.99
CA VAL A 30 4.61 -0.90 13.56
C VAL A 30 5.82 -0.98 12.65
N ARG A 31 5.60 -0.66 11.38
CA ARG A 31 6.66 -0.54 10.38
C ARG A 31 6.99 0.93 10.16
N ILE A 32 8.24 1.28 10.28
CA ILE A 32 8.74 2.64 10.11
C ILE A 32 9.77 2.63 9.00
N HIS A 33 9.48 3.35 7.90
CA HIS A 33 10.45 3.64 6.87
C HIS A 33 10.84 5.11 6.95
N MET A 34 12.12 5.39 7.11
CA MET A 34 12.67 6.74 7.06
C MET A 34 13.22 7.01 5.67
N ILE A 35 12.53 7.88 4.93
CA ILE A 35 12.83 8.23 3.53
C ILE A 35 13.66 9.51 3.53
N PRO A 36 14.86 9.49 2.96
CA PRO A 36 15.68 10.70 2.85
C PRO A 36 15.14 11.66 1.79
N PRO A 37 15.32 12.97 1.94
CA PRO A 37 15.03 13.93 0.87
C PRO A 37 15.95 13.69 -0.33
N ARG A 38 15.57 14.23 -1.50
CA ARG A 38 16.43 14.26 -2.68
C ARG A 38 17.75 14.94 -2.35
N GLN A 39 18.82 14.52 -3.03
CA GLN A 39 20.16 15.06 -2.77
C GLN A 39 20.29 16.55 -3.13
N ASP A 40 19.51 17.03 -4.07
CA ASP A 40 19.42 18.42 -4.52
C ASP A 40 18.46 19.30 -3.69
N ALA A 41 17.70 18.69 -2.79
CA ALA A 41 16.71 19.35 -1.93
C ALA A 41 17.21 19.41 -0.46
N ALA A 42 18.22 20.24 -0.20
CA ALA A 42 18.89 20.28 1.10
C ALA A 42 17.99 20.68 2.28
N ASP A 43 16.96 21.47 2.03
CA ASP A 43 16.02 21.99 3.04
C ASP A 43 14.75 21.13 3.18
N ALA A 44 14.56 20.13 2.32
CA ALA A 44 13.42 19.25 2.43
C ALA A 44 13.51 18.33 3.68
N PRO A 45 12.39 18.07 4.37
CA PRO A 45 12.37 17.21 5.55
C PRO A 45 12.66 15.76 5.18
N PHE A 46 13.17 14.98 6.13
CA PHE A 46 13.03 13.53 6.08
C PHE A 46 11.58 13.15 6.28
N LEU A 47 11.16 12.09 5.66
CA LEU A 47 9.82 11.56 5.84
C LEU A 47 9.86 10.22 6.55
N LEU A 48 8.97 10.05 7.51
CA LEU A 48 8.66 8.76 8.07
C LEU A 48 7.35 8.27 7.47
N LEU A 49 7.38 7.11 6.88
CA LEU A 49 6.19 6.39 6.45
C LEU A 49 5.91 5.30 7.49
N LEU A 50 4.79 5.43 8.21
CA LEU A 50 4.37 4.52 9.27
C LEU A 50 3.27 3.60 8.72
N ASN A 51 3.47 2.30 8.81
CA ASN A 51 2.54 1.27 8.32
C ASN A 51 2.09 1.45 6.85
N GLY A 52 2.84 2.24 6.07
CA GLY A 52 2.56 2.47 4.66
C GLY A 52 1.50 3.53 4.34
N ASP A 53 0.96 4.25 5.34
CA ASP A 53 -0.11 5.23 5.14
C ASP A 53 0.09 6.59 5.83
N LYS A 54 0.74 6.64 6.98
CA LYS A 54 0.93 7.87 7.74
C LYS A 54 2.27 8.53 7.41
N LEU A 55 2.24 9.77 6.94
CA LEU A 55 3.43 10.57 6.62
C LEU A 55 3.75 11.55 7.73
N VAL A 56 4.95 11.43 8.29
CA VAL A 56 5.43 12.31 9.37
C VAL A 56 6.73 12.99 8.92
N PRO A 57 6.75 14.32 8.80
CA PRO A 57 7.98 15.05 8.48
C PRO A 57 8.92 15.05 9.69
N LEU A 58 10.20 14.88 9.42
CA LEU A 58 11.25 14.83 10.45
C LEU A 58 12.39 15.79 10.10
N ASN A 59 12.80 16.61 11.05
CA ASN A 59 13.96 17.47 10.88
C ASN A 59 15.27 16.67 10.92
N LEU A 60 16.36 17.26 10.39
CA LEU A 60 17.63 16.57 10.25
C LEU A 60 18.22 16.08 11.59
N SER A 61 18.06 16.82 12.69
CA SER A 61 18.62 16.41 13.98
C SER A 61 17.94 15.17 14.55
N TRP A 62 16.63 15.08 14.41
CA TRP A 62 15.87 13.90 14.81
C TRP A 62 16.08 12.74 13.83
N ALA A 63 16.21 13.03 12.52
CA ALA A 63 16.57 12.01 11.53
C ALA A 63 17.94 11.36 11.84
N ILE A 64 18.93 12.13 12.22
CA ILE A 64 20.25 11.61 12.63
C ILE A 64 20.14 10.72 13.89
N LEU A 65 19.36 11.14 14.87
CA LEU A 65 19.16 10.38 16.10
C LEU A 65 18.44 9.05 15.82
N LEU A 66 17.36 9.12 15.06
CA LEU A 66 16.58 7.94 14.67
C LEU A 66 17.40 6.99 13.79
N ALA A 67 18.13 7.50 12.78
CA ALA A 67 18.98 6.68 11.92
C ALA A 67 20.03 5.91 12.73
N ASN A 68 20.67 6.57 13.67
CA ASN A 68 21.63 5.92 14.55
C ASN A 68 21.00 4.81 15.40
N PHE A 69 19.74 4.96 15.78
CA PHE A 69 19.00 3.93 16.50
C PHE A 69 18.61 2.78 15.57
N MET A 70 18.06 3.08 14.39
CA MET A 70 17.66 2.08 13.39
C MET A 70 18.83 1.21 12.95
N ASP A 71 20.01 1.81 12.69
CA ASP A 71 21.22 1.08 12.28
C ASP A 71 21.68 0.07 13.35
N ARG A 72 21.33 0.29 14.62
CA ARG A 72 21.66 -0.62 15.74
C ARG A 72 20.61 -1.68 15.96
N LEU A 73 19.39 -1.39 15.57
CA LEU A 73 18.28 -2.33 15.67
C LEU A 73 18.27 -3.34 14.50
N GLU A 74 18.74 -2.94 13.32
CA GLU A 74 18.74 -3.77 12.11
C GLU A 74 19.32 -5.18 12.32
N PRO A 75 20.45 -5.39 13.03
CA PRO A 75 21.00 -6.74 13.28
C PRO A 75 20.11 -7.64 14.13
N PHE A 76 19.11 -7.08 14.81
CA PHE A 76 18.16 -7.80 15.67
C PHE A 76 16.81 -8.01 14.99
N ALA A 77 16.70 -7.73 13.69
CA ALA A 77 15.45 -7.92 12.96
C ALA A 77 14.93 -9.36 13.10
N GLY A 78 13.68 -9.53 13.51
CA GLY A 78 13.04 -10.83 13.74
C GLY A 78 13.42 -11.55 15.03
N LEU A 79 14.25 -10.94 15.88
CA LEU A 79 14.64 -11.50 17.18
C LEU A 79 13.87 -10.82 18.32
N GLU A 80 13.63 -11.57 19.39
CA GLU A 80 13.20 -10.96 20.65
C GLU A 80 14.37 -10.18 21.27
N ILE A 81 14.11 -8.93 21.63
CA ILE A 81 15.10 -8.02 22.19
C ILE A 81 14.85 -7.86 23.68
N SER A 82 15.85 -8.15 24.49
CA SER A 82 15.76 -7.93 25.92
C SER A 82 15.74 -6.42 26.26
N GLU A 83 15.16 -6.05 27.40
CA GLU A 83 15.15 -4.66 27.86
C GLU A 83 16.59 -4.10 28.03
N SER A 84 17.54 -4.94 28.44
CA SER A 84 18.95 -4.56 28.55
C SER A 84 19.59 -4.25 27.20
N ASP A 85 19.29 -5.05 26.16
CA ASP A 85 19.80 -4.83 24.81
C ASP A 85 19.18 -3.58 24.20
N TRP A 86 17.87 -3.39 24.38
CA TRP A 86 17.18 -2.17 23.96
C TRP A 86 17.82 -0.92 24.56
N ARG A 87 18.06 -0.91 25.87
CA ARG A 87 18.74 0.20 26.56
C ARG A 87 20.17 0.42 26.05
N ALA A 88 20.90 -0.67 25.78
CA ALA A 88 22.25 -0.58 25.24
C ALA A 88 22.28 0.01 23.82
N MET A 89 21.34 -0.38 22.97
CA MET A 89 21.19 0.21 21.62
C MET A 89 20.84 1.68 21.68
N ALA A 90 19.88 2.08 22.50
CA ALA A 90 19.50 3.48 22.70
C ALA A 90 20.70 4.32 23.19
N ALA A 91 21.43 3.83 24.20
CA ALA A 91 22.62 4.51 24.71
C ALA A 91 23.73 4.63 23.66
N SER A 92 23.92 3.62 22.83
CA SER A 92 24.87 3.61 21.71
C SER A 92 24.45 4.60 20.61
N ALA A 93 23.15 4.67 20.26
CA ALA A 93 22.63 5.64 19.30
C ALA A 93 22.84 7.08 19.79
N VAL A 94 22.56 7.36 21.06
CA VAL A 94 22.82 8.64 21.69
C VAL A 94 24.31 9.01 21.66
N ALA A 95 25.19 8.05 21.95
CA ALA A 95 26.64 8.27 21.90
C ALA A 95 27.14 8.62 20.50
N GLU A 96 26.62 7.95 19.47
CA GLU A 96 26.96 8.23 18.06
C GLU A 96 26.43 9.60 17.62
N THR A 97 25.18 9.92 17.95
CA THR A 97 24.56 11.22 17.64
C THR A 97 25.33 12.38 18.27
N ARG A 98 25.91 12.20 19.43
CA ARG A 98 26.77 13.21 20.07
C ARG A 98 28.04 13.53 19.31
N LYS A 99 28.51 12.68 18.41
CA LYS A 99 29.66 13.04 17.52
C LYS A 99 29.28 14.17 16.56
N THR A 100 27.99 14.23 16.18
CA THR A 100 27.46 15.35 15.37
C THR A 100 27.03 16.52 16.24
N TYR A 101 26.48 16.25 17.43
CA TYR A 101 25.99 17.26 18.40
C TYR A 101 26.74 17.20 19.73
N PRO A 102 28.04 17.59 19.78
CA PRO A 102 28.89 17.38 20.95
C PRO A 102 28.43 18.17 22.19
N PHE A 103 27.71 19.28 22.01
CA PHE A 103 27.22 20.13 23.09
C PHE A 103 25.83 19.73 23.62
N THR A 104 25.17 18.76 23.01
CA THR A 104 23.87 18.27 23.51
C THR A 104 24.06 17.22 24.59
N SER A 105 23.34 17.33 25.70
CA SER A 105 23.45 16.37 26.80
C SER A 105 22.93 14.99 26.38
N LYS A 106 23.53 13.93 26.97
CA LYS A 106 23.05 12.55 26.75
C LYS A 106 21.60 12.36 27.19
N THR A 107 21.23 12.96 28.34
CA THR A 107 19.88 12.88 28.90
C THR A 107 18.84 13.48 27.96
N ARG A 108 19.16 14.63 27.34
CA ARG A 108 18.26 15.24 26.35
C ARG A 108 18.05 14.35 25.15
N LEU A 109 19.13 13.87 24.53
CA LEU A 109 19.05 12.98 23.34
C LEU A 109 18.33 11.65 23.66
N ALA A 110 18.50 11.10 24.86
CA ALA A 110 17.78 9.92 25.28
C ALA A 110 16.28 10.20 25.43
N GLY A 111 15.92 11.32 26.05
CA GLY A 111 14.52 11.75 26.17
C GLY A 111 13.88 12.07 24.82
N ASP A 112 14.61 12.72 23.91
CA ASP A 112 14.15 12.99 22.54
C ASP A 112 13.91 11.67 21.76
N LEU A 113 14.78 10.66 21.92
CA LEU A 113 14.61 9.34 21.28
C LEU A 113 13.38 8.60 21.84
N GLU A 114 13.21 8.57 23.14
CA GLU A 114 12.06 7.94 23.81
C GLU A 114 10.74 8.61 23.37
N LEU A 115 10.70 9.95 23.39
CA LEU A 115 9.56 10.73 22.97
C LEU A 115 9.20 10.47 21.50
N MET A 116 10.21 10.42 20.63
CA MET A 116 10.04 10.12 19.21
C MET A 116 9.45 8.72 19.00
N LEU A 117 10.05 7.68 19.58
CA LEU A 117 9.59 6.31 19.40
C LEU A 117 8.18 6.09 19.94
N THR A 118 7.87 6.63 21.12
CA THR A 118 6.51 6.54 21.68
C THR A 118 5.47 7.25 20.84
N SER A 119 5.81 8.43 20.29
CA SER A 119 4.91 9.19 19.40
C SER A 119 4.69 8.47 18.07
N LEU A 120 5.75 7.92 17.46
CA LEU A 120 5.64 7.18 16.20
C LEU A 120 4.78 5.91 16.35
N VAL A 121 4.93 5.19 17.46
CA VAL A 121 4.08 4.03 17.77
C VAL A 121 2.62 4.44 17.97
N ALA A 122 2.37 5.54 18.69
CA ALA A 122 1.02 6.06 18.89
C ALA A 122 0.34 6.41 17.55
N ILE A 123 1.03 7.20 16.70
CA ILE A 123 0.52 7.59 15.37
C ILE A 123 0.25 6.35 14.50
N ALA A 124 1.18 5.40 14.46
CA ALA A 124 1.04 4.17 13.67
C ALA A 124 -0.16 3.31 14.11
N ARG A 125 -0.57 3.44 15.38
CA ARG A 125 -1.74 2.76 15.97
C ARG A 125 -3.02 3.60 15.95
N GLY A 126 -3.01 4.77 15.28
CA GLY A 126 -4.15 5.68 15.25
C GLY A 126 -4.46 6.38 16.58
N GLN A 127 -3.47 6.46 17.48
CA GLN A 127 -3.58 7.11 18.78
C GLN A 127 -2.97 8.52 18.72
N GLU A 128 -3.43 9.41 19.62
CA GLU A 128 -2.86 10.74 19.73
C GLU A 128 -1.41 10.68 20.26
N PRO A 129 -0.45 11.32 19.57
CA PRO A 129 0.93 11.37 20.03
C PRO A 129 1.09 12.36 21.18
N ALA A 130 2.13 12.16 22.00
CA ALA A 130 2.46 13.03 23.12
C ALA A 130 2.95 14.44 22.70
N VAL A 131 3.26 14.64 21.43
CA VAL A 131 3.72 15.91 20.83
C VAL A 131 2.94 16.23 19.59
N GLU A 132 2.74 17.50 19.31
CA GLU A 132 2.17 17.93 18.05
C GLU A 132 3.13 17.57 16.91
N VAL A 133 2.62 16.81 15.94
CA VAL A 133 3.36 16.36 14.77
C VAL A 133 2.78 17.03 13.54
N GLY A 134 3.62 17.67 12.75
CA GLY A 134 3.21 18.30 11.50
C GLY A 134 2.65 17.25 10.55
N ALA A 135 1.58 17.61 9.83
CA ALA A 135 1.07 16.81 8.72
C ALA A 135 1.68 17.32 7.41
N LEU A 136 2.02 16.40 6.52
CA LEU A 136 2.48 16.72 5.17
C LEU A 136 1.54 16.04 4.17
N SER A 137 0.99 16.81 3.24
CA SER A 137 0.21 16.22 2.17
C SER A 137 1.11 15.59 1.12
N LEU A 138 0.62 14.57 0.45
CA LEU A 138 1.35 13.91 -0.64
C LEU A 138 1.61 14.88 -1.80
N GLY A 139 0.67 15.80 -2.07
CA GLY A 139 0.82 16.83 -3.09
C GLY A 139 1.98 17.79 -2.81
N ASP A 140 2.11 18.26 -1.57
CA ASP A 140 3.21 19.14 -1.15
C ASP A 140 4.59 18.45 -1.27
N TYR A 141 4.61 17.14 -1.07
CA TYR A 141 5.84 16.32 -1.13
C TYR A 141 6.19 15.82 -2.53
N ALA A 142 5.26 15.85 -3.48
CA ALA A 142 5.41 15.23 -4.81
C ALA A 142 6.68 15.64 -5.56
N ALA A 143 7.09 16.91 -5.46
CA ALA A 143 8.29 17.43 -6.11
C ALA A 143 9.60 16.82 -5.57
N GLU A 144 9.59 16.39 -4.32
CA GLU A 144 10.75 15.86 -3.60
C GLU A 144 10.87 14.33 -3.65
N MET A 145 9.86 13.66 -4.22
CA MET A 145 9.83 12.19 -4.27
C MET A 145 10.86 11.63 -5.25
N THR A 146 11.52 10.54 -4.85
CA THR A 146 12.44 9.75 -5.70
C THR A 146 11.83 8.43 -6.17
N ALA A 147 10.67 8.08 -5.61
CA ALA A 147 9.92 6.86 -5.91
C ALA A 147 8.49 6.97 -5.38
N PRO A 148 7.53 6.16 -5.85
CA PRO A 148 6.22 6.02 -5.23
C PRO A 148 6.37 5.34 -3.86
N HIS A 149 5.38 5.51 -2.99
CA HIS A 149 5.40 4.82 -1.70
C HIS A 149 5.00 3.35 -1.82
N ARG A 150 4.27 2.97 -2.88
CA ARG A 150 3.79 1.61 -3.11
C ARG A 150 3.99 1.17 -4.55
N MET A 151 4.37 -0.11 -4.70
CA MET A 151 4.39 -0.80 -5.99
C MET A 151 3.45 -2.01 -5.93
N ASP A 152 2.45 -2.04 -6.81
CA ASP A 152 1.55 -3.17 -6.96
C ASP A 152 2.16 -4.18 -7.93
N LEU A 153 2.41 -5.41 -7.49
CA LEU A 153 3.09 -6.47 -8.25
C LEU A 153 2.04 -7.43 -8.80
N MET A 154 1.79 -7.38 -10.10
CA MET A 154 0.87 -8.31 -10.76
C MET A 154 1.58 -9.63 -11.00
N LEU A 155 1.64 -10.49 -9.99
CA LEU A 155 2.37 -11.75 -10.03
C LEU A 155 1.83 -12.74 -11.03
N SER A 156 0.50 -12.74 -11.24
CA SER A 156 -0.18 -13.66 -12.14
C SER A 156 -0.92 -12.92 -13.24
N ALA A 157 -0.85 -13.47 -14.47
CA ALA A 157 -1.57 -12.96 -15.63
C ALA A 157 -3.05 -13.36 -15.61
N MET A 158 -3.88 -12.61 -16.33
CA MET A 158 -5.29 -12.95 -16.51
C MET A 158 -5.47 -14.18 -17.45
N ARG A 159 -4.52 -14.37 -18.38
CA ARG A 159 -4.50 -15.50 -19.31
C ARG A 159 -3.16 -16.22 -19.29
N ARG A 160 -3.19 -17.51 -19.56
CA ARG A 160 -2.00 -18.33 -19.80
C ARG A 160 -1.41 -18.03 -21.18
N ARG A 161 -0.18 -18.50 -21.43
CA ARG A 161 0.51 -18.35 -22.72
C ARG A 161 -0.25 -18.96 -23.92
N ASP A 162 -1.11 -19.94 -23.67
CA ASP A 162 -1.99 -20.56 -24.69
C ASP A 162 -3.29 -19.76 -24.92
N GLY A 163 -3.45 -18.60 -24.25
CA GLY A 163 -4.62 -17.74 -24.31
C GLY A 163 -5.79 -18.18 -23.41
N ALA A 164 -5.67 -19.31 -22.72
CA ALA A 164 -6.71 -19.76 -21.80
C ALA A 164 -6.81 -18.84 -20.58
N TRP A 165 -8.04 -18.64 -20.09
CA TRP A 165 -8.29 -17.87 -18.87
C TRP A 165 -7.58 -18.51 -17.67
N HIS A 166 -6.84 -17.73 -16.90
CA HIS A 166 -6.00 -18.22 -15.81
C HIS A 166 -6.57 -17.90 -14.43
N CYS A 167 -7.09 -16.68 -14.20
CA CYS A 167 -7.72 -16.35 -12.93
C CYS A 167 -8.87 -17.32 -12.61
N ASN A 168 -9.01 -17.77 -11.38
CA ASN A 168 -10.07 -18.70 -10.96
C ASN A 168 -11.45 -18.03 -10.79
N GLN A 169 -11.58 -16.74 -11.09
CA GLN A 169 -12.84 -15.99 -11.20
C GLN A 169 -12.95 -15.29 -12.56
N LYS A 170 -14.18 -14.89 -12.94
CA LYS A 170 -14.49 -14.12 -14.17
C LYS A 170 -15.36 -12.92 -13.82
N CYS A 171 -14.84 -12.06 -12.93
CA CYS A 171 -15.61 -10.95 -12.39
C CYS A 171 -16.14 -10.02 -13.48
N LEU A 172 -17.44 -9.66 -13.33
CA LEU A 172 -18.14 -8.73 -14.24
C LEU A 172 -17.40 -7.39 -14.35
N HIS A 173 -16.83 -6.89 -13.26
CA HIS A 173 -16.17 -5.58 -13.15
C HIS A 173 -14.63 -5.67 -13.11
N CYS A 174 -14.04 -6.75 -13.63
CA CYS A 174 -12.58 -6.90 -13.58
C CYS A 174 -11.87 -5.81 -14.39
N TYR A 175 -11.14 -4.94 -13.70
CA TYR A 175 -10.41 -3.85 -14.33
C TYR A 175 -9.26 -4.32 -15.22
N ALA A 176 -8.71 -5.53 -14.94
CA ALA A 176 -7.56 -6.07 -15.66
C ALA A 176 -7.95 -6.90 -16.90
N ALA A 177 -9.17 -7.44 -16.95
CA ALA A 177 -9.59 -8.34 -18.03
C ALA A 177 -9.61 -7.64 -19.39
N GLY A 178 -9.01 -8.25 -20.40
CA GLY A 178 -8.96 -7.72 -21.76
C GLY A 178 -7.96 -6.60 -21.99
N GLN A 179 -7.10 -6.30 -21.01
CA GLN A 179 -5.99 -5.36 -21.15
C GLN A 179 -4.70 -6.11 -21.51
N SER A 180 -3.92 -5.59 -22.47
CA SER A 180 -2.78 -6.29 -23.08
C SER A 180 -1.69 -6.70 -22.08
N LEU A 181 -1.32 -5.80 -21.17
CA LEU A 181 -0.28 -6.10 -20.17
C LEU A 181 -0.76 -7.05 -19.08
N ALA A 182 -2.08 -7.15 -18.83
CA ALA A 182 -2.63 -8.12 -17.90
C ALA A 182 -2.52 -9.57 -18.43
N ASP A 183 -2.40 -9.74 -19.73
CA ASP A 183 -2.22 -11.04 -20.41
C ASP A 183 -0.74 -11.32 -20.74
N ALA A 184 0.17 -10.44 -20.31
CA ALA A 184 1.60 -10.60 -20.55
C ALA A 184 2.17 -11.86 -19.88
N PRO A 185 3.26 -12.45 -20.42
CA PRO A 185 3.86 -13.66 -19.85
C PRO A 185 4.35 -13.47 -18.43
N GLU A 186 4.01 -14.37 -17.53
CA GLU A 186 4.46 -14.32 -16.13
C GLU A 186 5.98 -14.53 -16.00
N LEU A 187 6.56 -13.76 -15.11
CA LEU A 187 7.95 -13.90 -14.68
C LEU A 187 8.13 -15.12 -13.78
N SER A 188 9.36 -15.67 -13.78
CA SER A 188 9.80 -16.69 -12.84
C SER A 188 9.97 -16.14 -11.43
N THR A 189 10.03 -17.05 -10.43
CA THR A 189 10.34 -16.70 -9.04
C THR A 189 11.60 -15.85 -8.93
N GLN A 190 12.70 -16.29 -9.60
CA GLN A 190 13.98 -15.57 -9.55
C GLN A 190 13.87 -14.15 -10.08
N GLN A 191 13.13 -13.92 -11.17
CA GLN A 191 12.92 -12.59 -11.72
C GLN A 191 12.12 -11.70 -10.77
N TRP A 192 11.11 -12.23 -10.06
CA TRP A 192 10.40 -11.49 -9.04
C TRP A 192 11.28 -11.17 -7.82
N LEU A 193 12.16 -12.08 -7.39
CA LEU A 193 13.16 -11.82 -6.35
C LEU A 193 14.13 -10.69 -6.77
N ASP A 194 14.56 -10.68 -8.03
CA ASP A 194 15.37 -9.60 -8.58
C ASP A 194 14.62 -8.27 -8.60
N ILE A 195 13.33 -8.28 -8.93
CA ILE A 195 12.47 -7.09 -8.87
C ILE A 195 12.37 -6.58 -7.42
N LEU A 196 12.09 -7.44 -6.43
CA LEU A 196 12.04 -7.03 -5.03
C LEU A 196 13.35 -6.37 -4.59
N ARG A 197 14.51 -6.94 -4.94
CA ARG A 197 15.80 -6.31 -4.66
C ARG A 197 15.91 -4.91 -5.28
N ARG A 198 15.54 -4.75 -6.56
CA ARG A 198 15.57 -3.45 -7.26
C ARG A 198 14.58 -2.43 -6.69
N LEU A 199 13.41 -2.87 -6.24
CA LEU A 199 12.45 -2.00 -5.57
C LEU A 199 12.99 -1.46 -4.24
N ARG A 200 13.69 -2.30 -3.47
CA ARG A 200 14.41 -1.86 -2.26
C ARG A 200 15.49 -0.84 -2.59
N GLU A 201 16.29 -1.07 -3.63
CA GLU A 201 17.31 -0.13 -4.12
C GLU A 201 16.70 1.20 -4.62
N ALA A 202 15.50 1.14 -5.22
CA ALA A 202 14.71 2.29 -5.63
C ALA A 202 14.04 3.05 -4.47
N ASN A 203 14.18 2.57 -3.23
CA ASN A 203 13.58 3.16 -2.02
C ASN A 203 12.04 3.14 -2.00
N ILE A 204 11.43 2.12 -2.58
CA ILE A 204 9.97 1.91 -2.57
C ILE A 204 9.61 1.07 -1.33
N PRO A 205 8.95 1.64 -0.31
CA PRO A 205 8.85 1.01 1.00
C PRO A 205 7.69 0.01 1.13
N GLN A 206 6.77 -0.05 0.16
CA GLN A 206 5.58 -0.91 0.23
C GLN A 206 5.35 -1.66 -1.07
N VAL A 207 4.94 -2.92 -0.95
CA VAL A 207 4.53 -3.75 -2.09
C VAL A 207 3.16 -4.38 -1.84
N THR A 208 2.36 -4.46 -2.92
CA THR A 208 1.10 -5.21 -2.91
C THR A 208 1.20 -6.35 -3.90
N PHE A 209 1.09 -7.58 -3.42
CA PHE A 209 1.00 -8.75 -4.28
C PHE A 209 -0.43 -8.87 -4.83
N THR A 210 -0.56 -8.85 -6.15
CA THR A 210 -1.83 -8.86 -6.87
C THR A 210 -1.67 -9.57 -8.23
N GLY A 211 -2.58 -9.34 -9.16
CA GLY A 211 -2.55 -9.91 -10.50
C GLY A 211 -3.92 -10.36 -10.96
N GLY A 212 -4.01 -11.44 -11.72
CA GLY A 212 -5.27 -12.14 -11.94
C GLY A 212 -5.76 -12.74 -10.63
N GLU A 213 -5.02 -13.72 -10.10
CA GLU A 213 -5.14 -14.22 -8.73
C GLU A 213 -3.77 -14.69 -8.24
N PRO A 214 -3.14 -13.96 -7.31
CA PRO A 214 -1.76 -14.24 -6.88
C PRO A 214 -1.62 -15.57 -6.13
N THR A 215 -2.67 -16.06 -5.47
CA THR A 215 -2.64 -17.34 -4.73
C THR A 215 -2.61 -18.58 -5.64
N LEU A 216 -2.74 -18.42 -6.97
CA LEU A 216 -2.48 -19.47 -7.93
C LEU A 216 -0.99 -19.79 -8.05
N ARG A 217 -0.11 -18.90 -7.63
CA ARG A 217 1.34 -19.12 -7.63
C ARG A 217 1.77 -19.90 -6.40
N ALA A 218 2.42 -21.03 -6.64
CA ALA A 218 2.92 -21.88 -5.54
C ALA A 218 4.09 -21.23 -4.75
N ASP A 219 4.83 -20.32 -5.40
CA ASP A 219 5.97 -19.58 -4.85
C ASP A 219 5.57 -18.29 -4.11
N LEU A 220 4.27 -17.97 -3.99
CA LEU A 220 3.81 -16.76 -3.29
C LEU A 220 4.39 -16.63 -1.86
N PRO A 221 4.42 -17.69 -1.01
CA PRO A 221 5.02 -17.56 0.32
C PRO A 221 6.52 -17.22 0.30
N GLU A 222 7.28 -17.74 -0.69
CA GLU A 222 8.70 -17.42 -0.87
C GLU A 222 8.89 -15.94 -1.25
N LEU A 223 8.04 -15.42 -2.13
CA LEU A 223 8.07 -14.01 -2.52
C LEU A 223 7.71 -13.07 -1.35
N VAL A 224 6.74 -13.46 -0.52
CA VAL A 224 6.37 -12.71 0.69
C VAL A 224 7.51 -12.72 1.70
N ASP A 225 8.16 -13.87 1.93
CA ASP A 225 9.30 -13.99 2.83
C ASP A 225 10.49 -13.11 2.38
N ALA A 226 10.77 -13.09 1.08
CA ALA A 226 11.79 -12.20 0.51
C ALA A 226 11.45 -10.71 0.61
N ALA A 227 10.19 -10.37 0.88
CA ALA A 227 9.69 -8.99 0.93
C ALA A 227 9.61 -8.43 2.37
N GLN A 228 10.20 -9.05 3.39
CA GLN A 228 10.11 -8.62 4.80
C GLN A 228 10.61 -7.19 5.08
N TRP A 229 11.42 -6.64 4.19
CA TRP A 229 11.85 -5.23 4.27
C TRP A 229 10.71 -4.25 3.96
N PHE A 230 9.72 -4.68 3.19
CA PHE A 230 8.59 -3.84 2.75
C PHE A 230 7.42 -3.92 3.74
N VAL A 231 6.52 -2.94 3.69
CA VAL A 231 5.13 -3.17 4.09
C VAL A 231 4.49 -4.02 3.01
N THR A 232 3.96 -5.18 3.38
CA THR A 232 3.45 -6.18 2.43
C THR A 232 1.94 -6.31 2.51
N ARG A 233 1.27 -6.27 1.36
CA ARG A 233 -0.17 -6.52 1.23
C ARG A 233 -0.43 -7.57 0.17
N LEU A 234 -1.41 -8.44 0.42
CA LEU A 234 -1.92 -9.39 -0.55
C LEU A 234 -3.35 -9.02 -0.93
N ASN A 235 -3.61 -8.75 -2.20
CA ASN A 235 -4.95 -8.60 -2.75
C ASN A 235 -5.36 -9.90 -3.44
N THR A 236 -6.44 -10.55 -2.97
CA THR A 236 -6.88 -11.86 -3.45
C THR A 236 -8.40 -11.97 -3.48
N ASN A 237 -8.92 -12.92 -4.26
CA ASN A 237 -10.32 -13.32 -4.19
C ASN A 237 -10.63 -14.26 -3.01
N GLY A 238 -9.61 -14.71 -2.29
CA GLY A 238 -9.71 -15.51 -1.07
C GLY A 238 -10.00 -17.00 -1.25
N GLN A 239 -10.35 -17.47 -2.45
CA GLN A 239 -10.81 -18.87 -2.64
C GLN A 239 -9.74 -19.93 -2.33
N LEU A 240 -8.47 -19.58 -2.43
CA LEU A 240 -7.34 -20.48 -2.19
C LEU A 240 -6.61 -20.21 -0.86
N LEU A 241 -7.15 -19.37 0.00
CA LEU A 241 -6.63 -19.14 1.35
C LEU A 241 -6.94 -20.36 2.24
N THR A 242 -6.21 -21.46 2.02
CA THR A 242 -6.28 -22.64 2.88
C THR A 242 -5.59 -22.37 4.22
N PRO A 243 -5.88 -23.16 5.29
CA PRO A 243 -5.18 -23.01 6.56
C PRO A 243 -3.65 -23.09 6.41
N GLU A 244 -3.16 -23.99 5.54
CA GLU A 244 -1.73 -24.19 5.29
C GLU A 244 -1.10 -22.98 4.58
N LEU A 245 -1.80 -22.40 3.59
CA LEU A 245 -1.31 -21.19 2.91
C LEU A 245 -1.30 -20.00 3.86
N CYS A 246 -2.38 -19.82 4.64
CA CYS A 246 -2.44 -18.73 5.62
C CYS A 246 -1.35 -18.83 6.68
N ALA A 247 -1.04 -20.04 7.19
CA ALA A 247 0.06 -20.25 8.12
C ALA A 247 1.43 -19.87 7.49
N LYS A 248 1.68 -20.29 6.24
CA LYS A 248 2.93 -19.92 5.52
C LYS A 248 3.04 -18.42 5.29
N LEU A 249 1.94 -17.75 4.94
CA LEU A 249 1.94 -16.29 4.73
C LEU A 249 2.15 -15.54 6.06
N TYR A 250 1.58 -16.03 7.16
CA TYR A 250 1.82 -15.49 8.50
C TYR A 250 3.28 -15.66 8.93
N ASP A 251 3.85 -16.84 8.74
CA ASP A 251 5.26 -17.14 9.05
C ASP A 251 6.22 -16.31 8.20
N ALA A 252 5.86 -16.03 6.93
CA ALA A 252 6.57 -15.15 6.02
C ALA A 252 6.43 -13.65 6.36
N SER A 253 5.70 -13.31 7.44
CA SER A 253 5.47 -11.93 7.89
C SER A 253 4.67 -11.05 6.93
N LEU A 254 3.63 -11.62 6.26
CA LEU A 254 2.67 -10.84 5.50
C LEU A 254 1.91 -9.88 6.44
N ASP A 255 1.92 -8.57 6.14
CA ASP A 255 1.30 -7.58 7.02
C ASP A 255 -0.23 -7.57 6.92
N SER A 256 -0.79 -7.71 5.72
CA SER A 256 -2.24 -7.67 5.55
C SER A 256 -2.72 -8.43 4.31
N VAL A 257 -3.93 -8.94 4.41
CA VAL A 257 -4.67 -9.57 3.30
C VAL A 257 -5.94 -8.78 3.04
N GLN A 258 -6.14 -8.35 1.80
CA GLN A 258 -7.40 -7.76 1.35
C GLN A 258 -8.15 -8.76 0.47
N VAL A 259 -9.33 -9.16 0.91
CA VAL A 259 -10.18 -10.12 0.19
C VAL A 259 -11.34 -9.39 -0.49
N THR A 260 -11.56 -9.66 -1.77
CA THR A 260 -12.73 -9.10 -2.49
C THR A 260 -13.99 -9.86 -2.10
N LEU A 261 -14.94 -9.16 -1.48
CA LEU A 261 -16.26 -9.68 -1.10
C LEU A 261 -17.35 -8.74 -1.62
N TYR A 262 -18.09 -9.15 -2.64
CA TYR A 262 -19.10 -8.29 -3.27
C TYR A 262 -20.40 -8.17 -2.49
N SER A 263 -20.84 -9.22 -1.79
CA SER A 263 -22.10 -9.24 -1.05
C SER A 263 -22.09 -10.32 0.03
N ALA A 264 -22.90 -10.14 1.06
CA ALA A 264 -23.27 -11.19 2.01
C ALA A 264 -24.23 -12.23 1.39
N ASP A 265 -24.92 -11.87 0.31
CA ASP A 265 -25.78 -12.79 -0.43
C ASP A 265 -24.94 -13.62 -1.41
N PRO A 266 -24.92 -14.99 -1.26
CA PRO A 266 -24.17 -15.87 -2.15
C PRO A 266 -24.54 -15.74 -3.63
N ALA A 267 -25.83 -15.52 -3.93
CA ALA A 267 -26.29 -15.42 -5.31
C ALA A 267 -25.76 -14.15 -5.99
N ILE A 268 -25.78 -13.01 -5.27
CA ILE A 268 -25.25 -11.74 -5.75
C ILE A 268 -23.72 -11.83 -5.90
N HIS A 269 -23.04 -12.36 -4.88
CA HIS A 269 -21.57 -12.52 -4.94
C HIS A 269 -21.16 -13.37 -6.14
N ASN A 270 -21.76 -14.57 -6.29
CA ASN A 270 -21.43 -15.52 -7.36
C ASN A 270 -21.73 -14.94 -8.76
N ALA A 271 -22.83 -14.21 -8.92
CA ALA A 271 -23.13 -13.52 -10.17
C ALA A 271 -22.05 -12.49 -10.53
N LEU A 272 -21.58 -11.70 -9.56
CA LEU A 272 -20.57 -10.65 -9.77
C LEU A 272 -19.17 -11.20 -10.00
N VAL A 273 -18.79 -12.32 -9.38
CA VAL A 273 -17.49 -12.97 -9.60
C VAL A 273 -17.48 -13.98 -10.75
N GLY A 274 -18.66 -14.29 -11.31
CA GLY A 274 -18.84 -15.16 -12.48
C GLY A 274 -18.52 -16.64 -12.24
N VAL A 275 -18.49 -17.07 -11.00
CA VAL A 275 -18.28 -18.47 -10.57
C VAL A 275 -19.00 -18.74 -9.26
N ASP A 276 -19.26 -20.01 -8.94
CA ASP A 276 -19.74 -20.44 -7.61
C ASP A 276 -18.57 -20.44 -6.63
N GLY A 277 -18.32 -19.29 -6.01
CA GLY A 277 -17.11 -19.01 -5.21
C GLY A 277 -17.35 -18.49 -3.81
N PHE A 278 -18.61 -18.11 -3.45
CA PHE A 278 -18.91 -17.46 -2.17
C PHE A 278 -18.40 -18.23 -0.96
N ASP A 279 -18.78 -19.51 -0.83
CA ASP A 279 -18.40 -20.32 0.32
C ASP A 279 -16.88 -20.47 0.47
N LYS A 280 -16.16 -20.59 -0.66
CA LYS A 280 -14.69 -20.65 -0.66
C LYS A 280 -14.08 -19.34 -0.22
N THR A 281 -14.55 -18.20 -0.73
CA THR A 281 -14.09 -16.85 -0.34
C THR A 281 -14.34 -16.63 1.16
N VAL A 282 -15.52 -16.95 1.66
CA VAL A 282 -15.87 -16.83 3.10
C VAL A 282 -14.99 -17.74 3.96
N GLN A 283 -14.77 -18.98 3.52
CA GLN A 283 -13.88 -19.89 4.24
C GLN A 283 -12.43 -19.37 4.24
N GLY A 284 -11.97 -18.80 3.14
CA GLY A 284 -10.66 -18.17 3.05
C GLY A 284 -10.47 -17.01 4.02
N ILE A 285 -11.49 -16.13 4.15
CA ILE A 285 -11.49 -15.06 5.16
C ILE A 285 -11.35 -15.65 6.57
N ARG A 286 -12.16 -16.66 6.92
CA ARG A 286 -12.08 -17.34 8.23
C ARG A 286 -10.71 -17.95 8.49
N ASN A 287 -10.13 -18.62 7.50
CA ASN A 287 -8.80 -19.23 7.60
C ASN A 287 -7.72 -18.17 7.86
N ALA A 288 -7.77 -17.05 7.14
CA ALA A 288 -6.82 -15.96 7.29
C ALA A 288 -6.91 -15.30 8.68
N VAL A 289 -8.14 -15.02 9.15
CA VAL A 289 -8.39 -14.50 10.50
C VAL A 289 -7.91 -15.50 11.57
N ALA A 290 -8.22 -16.79 11.41
CA ALA A 290 -7.80 -17.83 12.34
C ALA A 290 -6.27 -18.02 12.40
N ALA A 291 -5.57 -17.76 11.30
CA ALA A 291 -4.10 -17.77 11.24
C ALA A 291 -3.45 -16.52 11.87
N GLY A 292 -4.24 -15.52 12.29
CA GLY A 292 -3.74 -14.27 12.87
C GLY A 292 -3.33 -13.21 11.86
N LEU A 293 -3.65 -13.38 10.57
CA LEU A 293 -3.44 -12.35 9.56
C LEU A 293 -4.39 -11.17 9.75
N ILE A 294 -3.91 -9.96 9.45
CA ILE A 294 -4.76 -8.76 9.41
C ILE A 294 -5.57 -8.83 8.11
N VAL A 295 -6.89 -9.02 8.24
CA VAL A 295 -7.78 -9.18 7.08
C VAL A 295 -8.66 -7.95 6.91
N SER A 296 -8.67 -7.42 5.69
CA SER A 296 -9.65 -6.43 5.22
C SER A 296 -10.51 -7.03 4.09
N VAL A 297 -11.71 -6.47 3.90
CA VAL A 297 -12.54 -6.77 2.73
C VAL A 297 -12.60 -5.56 1.81
N ASN A 298 -12.60 -5.81 0.49
CA ASN A 298 -12.86 -4.78 -0.51
C ASN A 298 -14.12 -5.10 -1.28
N THR A 299 -15.01 -4.11 -1.42
CA THR A 299 -16.27 -4.24 -2.14
C THR A 299 -16.38 -3.19 -3.25
N PRO A 300 -16.20 -3.57 -4.54
CA PRO A 300 -16.62 -2.70 -5.63
C PRO A 300 -18.15 -2.57 -5.65
N LEU A 301 -18.64 -1.33 -5.52
CA LEU A 301 -20.08 -1.04 -5.39
C LEU A 301 -20.74 -0.86 -6.77
N CYS A 302 -21.89 -1.47 -6.94
CA CYS A 302 -22.72 -1.40 -8.12
C CYS A 302 -24.21 -1.54 -7.76
N SER A 303 -25.12 -1.39 -8.73
CA SER A 303 -26.56 -1.49 -8.49
C SER A 303 -27.07 -2.88 -8.05
N LEU A 304 -26.21 -3.92 -8.18
CA LEU A 304 -26.55 -5.29 -7.79
C LEU A 304 -26.23 -5.58 -6.31
N ASN A 305 -25.36 -4.79 -5.65
CA ASN A 305 -24.94 -5.01 -4.26
C ASN A 305 -25.11 -3.79 -3.36
N THR A 306 -26.23 -3.09 -3.52
CA THR A 306 -26.53 -1.85 -2.78
C THR A 306 -26.79 -2.06 -1.28
N ASP A 307 -27.11 -3.27 -0.83
CA ASP A 307 -27.18 -3.61 0.61
C ASP A 307 -25.78 -3.84 1.20
N TYR A 308 -24.96 -2.79 1.12
CA TYR A 308 -23.57 -2.85 1.60
C TYR A 308 -23.49 -2.92 3.14
N ALA A 309 -24.45 -2.35 3.85
CA ALA A 309 -24.52 -2.45 5.31
C ALA A 309 -24.66 -3.91 5.78
N ALA A 310 -25.46 -4.74 5.10
CA ALA A 310 -25.53 -6.17 5.39
C ALA A 310 -24.20 -6.89 5.10
N THR A 311 -23.49 -6.49 4.05
CA THR A 311 -22.16 -7.03 3.72
C THR A 311 -21.14 -6.69 4.81
N LEU A 312 -21.15 -5.46 5.36
CA LEU A 312 -20.28 -5.07 6.48
C LEU A 312 -20.61 -5.85 7.76
N ARG A 313 -21.89 -6.00 8.12
CA ARG A 313 -22.31 -6.84 9.27
C ARG A 313 -21.81 -8.28 9.11
N PHE A 314 -21.92 -8.83 7.92
CA PHE A 314 -21.46 -10.18 7.63
C PHE A 314 -19.93 -10.26 7.77
N ALA A 315 -19.15 -9.33 7.17
CA ALA A 315 -17.71 -9.28 7.30
C ALA A 315 -17.25 -9.14 8.76
N ALA A 316 -17.94 -8.29 9.55
CA ALA A 316 -17.67 -8.15 10.99
C ALA A 316 -17.88 -9.47 11.74
N SER A 317 -18.92 -10.25 11.39
CA SER A 317 -19.18 -11.57 11.98
C SER A 317 -18.11 -12.61 11.67
N LEU A 318 -17.31 -12.39 10.61
CA LEU A 318 -16.13 -13.20 10.25
C LEU A 318 -14.84 -12.76 10.97
N GLY A 319 -14.90 -11.70 11.77
CA GLY A 319 -13.74 -11.14 12.49
C GLY A 319 -13.01 -10.02 11.75
N VAL A 320 -13.51 -9.57 10.60
CA VAL A 320 -12.95 -8.43 9.87
C VAL A 320 -13.30 -7.13 10.60
N ARG A 321 -12.33 -6.21 10.66
CA ARG A 321 -12.49 -4.90 11.33
C ARG A 321 -12.21 -3.71 10.41
N TYR A 322 -11.67 -3.97 9.23
CA TYR A 322 -11.35 -2.93 8.25
C TYR A 322 -11.94 -3.30 6.90
N ALA A 323 -12.65 -2.37 6.28
CA ALA A 323 -13.24 -2.52 4.96
C ALA A 323 -12.83 -1.37 4.04
N THR A 324 -12.71 -1.68 2.77
CA THR A 324 -12.64 -0.68 1.71
C THR A 324 -13.80 -0.90 0.73
N CYS A 325 -14.25 0.17 0.13
CA CYS A 325 -15.15 0.10 -1.01
C CYS A 325 -14.74 1.06 -2.11
N SER A 326 -15.21 0.82 -3.29
CA SER A 326 -14.89 1.61 -4.48
C SER A 326 -16.08 1.72 -5.42
N GLY A 327 -16.12 2.78 -6.22
CA GLY A 327 -16.87 2.74 -7.48
C GLY A 327 -16.20 1.81 -8.49
N LEU A 328 -16.83 1.60 -9.62
CA LEU A 328 -16.30 0.73 -10.67
C LEU A 328 -15.17 1.44 -11.42
N ILE A 329 -13.97 0.87 -11.43
CA ILE A 329 -12.82 1.42 -12.18
C ILE A 329 -13.14 1.35 -13.68
N PRO A 330 -13.09 2.46 -14.44
CA PRO A 330 -13.49 2.48 -15.84
C PRO A 330 -12.38 1.92 -16.74
N SER A 331 -12.09 0.62 -16.62
CA SER A 331 -11.13 -0.10 -17.43
C SER A 331 -11.47 -1.58 -17.49
N GLY A 332 -10.93 -2.31 -18.45
CA GLY A 332 -11.15 -3.73 -18.62
C GLY A 332 -12.62 -4.12 -18.82
N SER A 333 -13.09 -5.20 -18.20
CA SER A 333 -14.49 -5.65 -18.29
C SER A 333 -15.48 -4.63 -17.71
N ALA A 334 -15.05 -3.76 -16.80
CA ALA A 334 -15.92 -2.70 -16.24
C ALA A 334 -16.39 -1.67 -17.29
N GLU A 335 -15.78 -1.63 -18.46
CA GLU A 335 -16.21 -0.81 -19.60
C GLU A 335 -17.20 -1.51 -20.54
N GLY A 336 -17.41 -2.80 -20.38
CA GLY A 336 -18.44 -3.52 -21.15
C GLY A 336 -19.85 -2.99 -20.90
N ALA A 337 -20.76 -3.14 -21.86
CA ALA A 337 -22.11 -2.61 -21.79
C ALA A 337 -22.88 -3.15 -20.56
N GLU A 338 -22.75 -4.43 -20.27
CA GLU A 338 -23.36 -5.06 -19.10
C GLU A 338 -22.86 -4.45 -17.79
N SER A 339 -21.56 -4.29 -17.65
CA SER A 339 -20.96 -3.69 -16.46
C SER A 339 -21.34 -2.22 -16.30
N ARG A 340 -21.32 -1.44 -17.38
CA ARG A 340 -21.75 -0.03 -17.35
C ARG A 340 -23.20 0.14 -16.90
N ALA A 341 -24.09 -0.80 -17.24
CA ALA A 341 -25.48 -0.76 -16.83
C ALA A 341 -25.67 -0.93 -15.30
N THR A 342 -24.63 -1.40 -14.60
CA THR A 342 -24.66 -1.56 -13.12
C THR A 342 -23.99 -0.40 -12.38
N ARG A 343 -23.50 0.62 -13.06
CA ARG A 343 -22.88 1.80 -12.40
C ARG A 343 -23.92 2.55 -11.58
N LEU A 344 -23.53 2.89 -10.36
CA LEU A 344 -24.31 3.77 -9.51
C LEU A 344 -24.09 5.23 -9.93
N THR A 345 -25.17 6.01 -9.86
CA THR A 345 -25.07 7.48 -9.88
C THR A 345 -24.46 7.97 -8.57
N GLU A 346 -24.00 9.24 -8.55
CA GLU A 346 -23.51 9.88 -7.33
C GLU A 346 -24.52 9.80 -6.18
N GLN A 347 -25.79 10.06 -6.47
CA GLN A 347 -26.88 10.01 -5.47
C GLN A 347 -27.09 8.59 -4.91
N GLU A 348 -27.11 7.58 -5.77
CA GLU A 348 -27.24 6.17 -5.35
C GLU A 348 -26.04 5.72 -4.54
N LEU A 349 -24.82 6.07 -4.97
CA LEU A 349 -23.60 5.73 -4.25
C LEU A 349 -23.55 6.41 -2.87
N THR A 350 -23.96 7.68 -2.79
CA THR A 350 -24.07 8.41 -1.51
C THR A 350 -25.06 7.70 -0.57
N ALA A 351 -26.22 7.27 -1.06
CA ALA A 351 -27.22 6.55 -0.26
C ALA A 351 -26.68 5.19 0.26
N VAL A 352 -25.97 4.44 -0.58
CA VAL A 352 -25.32 3.18 -0.17
C VAL A 352 -24.27 3.41 0.92
N LEU A 353 -23.40 4.44 0.75
CA LEU A 353 -22.38 4.77 1.74
C LEU A 353 -22.99 5.29 3.05
N GLN A 354 -24.07 6.08 2.98
CA GLN A 354 -24.77 6.54 4.18
C GLN A 354 -25.30 5.35 5.00
N GLY A 355 -25.89 4.35 4.34
CA GLY A 355 -26.30 3.10 4.98
C GLY A 355 -25.14 2.33 5.58
N ALA A 356 -24.01 2.28 4.88
CA ALA A 356 -22.79 1.62 5.35
C ALA A 356 -22.20 2.29 6.60
N VAL A 357 -22.03 3.62 6.56
CA VAL A 357 -21.45 4.38 7.68
C VAL A 357 -22.31 4.28 8.95
N SER A 358 -23.64 4.22 8.80
CA SER A 358 -24.56 4.13 9.95
C SER A 358 -24.38 2.89 10.83
N VAL A 359 -23.65 1.87 10.36
CA VAL A 359 -23.44 0.61 11.10
C VAL A 359 -22.00 0.44 11.62
N LEU A 360 -21.07 1.32 11.25
CA LEU A 360 -19.64 1.15 11.56
C LEU A 360 -19.34 1.16 13.06
N GLU A 361 -19.95 2.08 13.80
CA GLU A 361 -19.75 2.19 15.26
C GLU A 361 -20.24 0.92 15.97
N GLU A 362 -21.45 0.46 15.64
CA GLU A 362 -22.00 -0.81 16.16
C GLU A 362 -21.07 -1.98 15.91
N LEU A 363 -20.44 -2.02 14.72
CA LEU A 363 -19.57 -3.11 14.28
C LEU A 363 -18.13 -2.97 14.78
N SER A 364 -17.74 -1.83 15.34
CA SER A 364 -16.35 -1.47 15.61
C SER A 364 -15.47 -1.71 14.36
N MET A 365 -15.93 -1.23 13.21
CA MET A 365 -15.25 -1.33 11.91
C MET A 365 -14.83 0.05 11.40
N GLU A 366 -13.75 0.06 10.65
CA GLU A 366 -13.31 1.19 9.83
C GLU A 366 -13.65 0.95 8.38
N LEU A 367 -14.03 2.02 7.66
CA LEU A 367 -14.38 1.99 6.25
C LEU A 367 -13.69 3.12 5.50
N ASP A 368 -12.99 2.78 4.42
CA ASP A 368 -12.46 3.75 3.47
C ASP A 368 -13.11 3.60 2.08
N PHE A 369 -13.46 4.73 1.48
CA PHE A 369 -13.82 4.81 0.07
C PHE A 369 -12.58 5.13 -0.76
N THR A 370 -12.25 4.31 -1.76
CA THR A 370 -10.93 4.32 -2.42
C THR A 370 -10.93 4.79 -3.87
N SER A 371 -12.08 5.24 -4.40
CA SER A 371 -12.19 5.66 -5.81
C SER A 371 -12.26 7.17 -5.97
N PRO A 372 -11.18 7.82 -6.45
CA PRO A 372 -11.20 9.25 -6.71
C PRO A 372 -12.16 9.58 -7.87
N GLY A 373 -12.86 10.72 -7.75
CA GLY A 373 -13.73 11.26 -8.80
C GLY A 373 -15.12 10.65 -8.89
N TRP A 374 -15.53 9.82 -7.94
CA TRP A 374 -16.88 9.28 -7.84
C TRP A 374 -17.82 10.11 -6.98
N LEU A 375 -17.28 10.71 -5.93
CA LEU A 375 -18.01 11.57 -5.00
C LEU A 375 -17.19 12.83 -4.71
N PRO A 376 -17.83 14.00 -4.54
CA PRO A 376 -17.16 15.21 -4.06
C PRO A 376 -16.58 15.01 -2.66
N GLU A 377 -15.48 15.69 -2.36
CA GLU A 377 -14.85 15.67 -1.03
C GLU A 377 -15.82 16.06 0.09
N GLU A 378 -16.61 17.10 -0.13
CA GLU A 378 -17.63 17.56 0.80
C GLU A 378 -18.66 16.49 1.14
N THR A 379 -19.07 15.68 0.17
CA THR A 379 -19.98 14.54 0.38
C THR A 379 -19.31 13.46 1.24
N LEU A 380 -18.05 13.10 0.96
CA LEU A 380 -17.33 12.10 1.73
C LEU A 380 -17.12 12.55 3.18
N ARG A 381 -16.73 13.81 3.40
CA ARG A 381 -16.58 14.40 4.75
C ARG A 381 -17.93 14.47 5.49
N ALA A 382 -19.00 14.84 4.83
CA ALA A 382 -20.33 14.87 5.42
C ALA A 382 -20.82 13.47 5.84
N LEU A 383 -20.35 12.41 5.18
CA LEU A 383 -20.58 11.03 5.56
C LEU A 383 -19.67 10.56 6.72
N GLY A 384 -18.72 11.37 7.17
CA GLY A 384 -17.75 10.99 8.22
C GLY A 384 -16.59 10.14 7.68
N LEU A 385 -16.39 10.07 6.36
CA LEU A 385 -15.24 9.40 5.76
C LEU A 385 -14.06 10.37 5.74
N HIS A 386 -12.98 10.04 6.45
CA HIS A 386 -11.85 10.93 6.63
C HIS A 386 -10.78 10.78 5.54
N LEU A 387 -10.65 9.58 4.98
CA LEU A 387 -9.75 9.35 3.86
C LEU A 387 -10.43 9.83 2.56
N ILE A 388 -9.90 10.91 1.98
CA ILE A 388 -10.37 11.40 0.69
C ILE A 388 -9.48 10.80 -0.40
N PRO A 389 -10.03 9.97 -1.31
CA PRO A 389 -9.24 9.32 -2.33
C PRO A 389 -8.70 10.32 -3.35
N SER A 390 -7.45 10.15 -3.74
CA SER A 390 -6.77 10.93 -4.78
C SER A 390 -6.16 10.02 -5.84
N CYS A 391 -5.84 10.57 -7.02
CA CYS A 391 -5.12 9.81 -8.03
C CYS A 391 -3.67 9.56 -7.58
N GLY A 392 -3.30 8.29 -7.47
CA GLY A 392 -1.95 7.90 -7.04
C GLY A 392 -0.99 7.59 -8.21
N ALA A 393 -1.44 7.69 -9.47
CA ALA A 393 -0.65 7.25 -10.63
C ALA A 393 0.69 8.01 -10.73
N CYS A 394 1.81 7.28 -10.78
CA CYS A 394 3.17 7.80 -10.71
C CYS A 394 3.45 8.75 -9.52
N LEU A 395 2.58 8.77 -8.52
CA LEU A 395 2.68 9.61 -7.33
C LEU A 395 2.82 8.72 -6.09
N SER A 396 1.73 8.30 -5.48
CA SER A 396 1.75 7.42 -4.31
C SER A 396 1.92 5.95 -4.65
N ASN A 397 1.48 5.53 -5.84
CA ASN A 397 1.58 4.15 -6.30
C ASN A 397 1.90 4.04 -7.79
N MET A 398 2.54 2.95 -8.14
CA MET A 398 2.74 2.45 -9.50
C MET A 398 2.51 0.94 -9.50
N ALA A 399 2.58 0.30 -10.65
CA ALA A 399 2.47 -1.14 -10.72
C ALA A 399 3.48 -1.76 -11.68
N ILE A 400 3.73 -3.06 -11.49
CA ILE A 400 4.54 -3.90 -12.37
C ILE A 400 3.62 -4.99 -12.94
N ALA A 401 3.54 -5.05 -14.26
CA ALA A 401 2.80 -6.06 -14.99
C ALA A 401 3.47 -7.46 -14.90
N PRO A 402 2.80 -8.55 -15.28
CA PRO A 402 3.35 -9.90 -15.15
C PRO A 402 4.69 -10.15 -15.85
N ASP A 403 5.06 -9.34 -16.85
CA ASP A 403 6.32 -9.40 -17.61
C ASP A 403 7.41 -8.43 -17.10
N GLY A 404 7.17 -7.75 -15.98
CA GLY A 404 8.11 -6.77 -15.42
C GLY A 404 7.94 -5.34 -15.95
N SER A 405 6.99 -5.09 -16.85
CA SER A 405 6.68 -3.75 -17.36
C SER A 405 6.17 -2.84 -16.27
N ILE A 406 6.75 -1.63 -16.15
CA ILE A 406 6.38 -0.61 -15.18
C ILE A 406 5.24 0.24 -15.77
N ILE A 407 4.15 0.38 -15.04
CA ILE A 407 2.96 1.13 -15.43
C ILE A 407 2.53 2.15 -14.37
N PRO A 408 1.85 3.23 -14.77
CA PRO A 408 1.50 4.33 -13.85
C PRO A 408 0.64 3.91 -12.65
N CYS A 409 -0.28 2.97 -12.84
CA CYS A 409 -1.05 2.35 -11.76
C CYS A 409 -1.58 0.98 -12.23
N GLN A 410 -2.01 0.13 -11.28
CA GLN A 410 -2.50 -1.23 -11.56
C GLN A 410 -3.69 -1.30 -12.55
N SER A 411 -4.41 -0.20 -12.74
CA SER A 411 -5.57 -0.17 -13.65
C SER A 411 -5.20 0.29 -15.08
N TRP A 412 -3.95 0.70 -15.31
CA TRP A 412 -3.45 1.22 -16.60
C TRP A 412 -2.67 0.17 -17.40
N LEU A 413 -3.28 -0.98 -17.62
CA LEU A 413 -2.66 -2.15 -18.25
C LEU A 413 -2.73 -2.19 -19.80
N SER A 414 -3.43 -1.23 -20.42
CA SER A 414 -3.47 -1.07 -21.88
C SER A 414 -2.52 0.02 -22.41
N ALA A 415 -1.98 0.87 -21.52
CA ALA A 415 -1.05 1.92 -21.91
C ALA A 415 0.34 1.35 -22.21
N ALA A 416 1.13 2.09 -23.01
CA ALA A 416 2.53 1.77 -23.19
C ALA A 416 3.24 1.81 -21.81
N PRO A 417 4.14 0.86 -21.50
CA PRO A 417 4.86 0.85 -20.24
C PRO A 417 5.80 2.07 -20.14
N LEU A 418 6.14 2.48 -18.92
CA LEU A 418 7.13 3.51 -18.63
C LEU A 418 8.57 2.98 -18.74
N GLY A 419 8.73 1.67 -18.67
CA GLY A 419 9.98 0.93 -18.71
C GLY A 419 9.75 -0.49 -18.22
N ASN A 420 10.82 -1.25 -17.96
CA ASN A 420 10.77 -2.60 -17.40
C ASN A 420 11.70 -2.71 -16.19
N MET A 421 11.19 -3.21 -15.07
CA MET A 421 11.93 -3.23 -13.80
C MET A 421 13.14 -4.16 -13.81
N LEU A 422 13.21 -5.13 -14.73
CA LEU A 422 14.36 -6.03 -14.85
C LEU A 422 15.52 -5.44 -15.66
N THR A 423 15.23 -4.58 -16.64
CA THR A 423 16.22 -4.12 -17.61
C THR A 423 16.61 -2.67 -17.46
N ASP A 424 15.70 -1.82 -17.03
CA ASP A 424 15.89 -0.38 -17.08
C ASP A 424 16.42 0.18 -15.74
N ASP A 425 17.07 1.33 -15.79
CA ASP A 425 17.47 2.07 -14.62
C ASP A 425 16.26 2.78 -14.01
N TRP A 426 16.02 2.57 -12.72
CA TRP A 426 14.88 3.17 -12.02
C TRP A 426 14.88 4.70 -12.09
N SER A 427 16.04 5.33 -11.90
CA SER A 427 16.12 6.79 -11.92
C SER A 427 15.76 7.35 -13.29
N ALA A 428 16.17 6.67 -14.38
CA ALA A 428 15.78 7.04 -15.74
C ALA A 428 14.27 6.91 -15.97
N VAL A 429 13.64 5.84 -15.48
CA VAL A 429 12.18 5.64 -15.57
C VAL A 429 11.43 6.70 -14.77
N TRP A 430 11.81 6.90 -13.50
CA TRP A 430 11.14 7.84 -12.59
C TRP A 430 11.21 9.30 -13.06
N ASN A 431 12.36 9.69 -13.61
CA ASN A 431 12.61 11.07 -14.08
C ASN A 431 12.30 11.26 -15.58
N SER A 432 11.75 10.25 -16.27
CA SER A 432 11.30 10.41 -17.66
C SER A 432 10.20 11.47 -17.75
N ASP A 433 10.17 12.22 -18.84
CA ASP A 433 9.18 13.28 -19.07
C ASP A 433 7.74 12.77 -18.90
N ARG A 434 7.48 11.56 -19.39
CA ARG A 434 6.16 10.93 -19.28
C ARG A 434 5.80 10.58 -17.82
N CYS A 435 6.70 9.97 -17.06
CA CYS A 435 6.44 9.67 -15.66
C CYS A 435 6.26 10.94 -14.84
N ALA A 436 7.09 11.95 -15.08
CA ALA A 436 7.01 13.26 -14.43
C ALA A 436 5.69 13.99 -14.76
N ALA A 437 5.24 13.97 -16.01
CA ALA A 437 3.98 14.57 -16.42
C ALA A 437 2.76 13.90 -15.74
N ILE A 438 2.72 12.56 -15.72
CA ILE A 438 1.64 11.82 -15.03
C ILE A 438 1.65 12.13 -13.53
N ARG A 439 2.82 12.18 -12.90
CA ARG A 439 2.96 12.52 -11.48
C ARG A 439 2.48 13.93 -11.16
N ALA A 440 2.88 14.90 -11.96
CA ALA A 440 2.46 16.29 -11.80
C ALA A 440 0.94 16.42 -11.96
N GLU A 441 0.34 15.72 -12.92
CA GLU A 441 -1.10 15.69 -13.11
C GLU A 441 -1.80 15.02 -11.93
N SER A 442 -1.30 13.89 -11.43
CA SER A 442 -1.85 13.23 -10.23
C SER A 442 -1.79 14.14 -8.99
N ALA A 443 -0.71 14.90 -8.81
CA ALA A 443 -0.58 15.85 -7.70
C ALA A 443 -1.54 17.06 -7.83
N ARG A 444 -1.86 17.47 -9.07
CA ARG A 444 -2.76 18.58 -9.37
C ARG A 444 -4.25 18.20 -9.30
N MET A 445 -4.54 16.94 -9.65
CA MET A 445 -5.91 16.44 -9.73
C MET A 445 -6.41 16.02 -8.35
N ASP A 446 -6.77 16.98 -7.52
CA ASP A 446 -7.44 16.71 -6.26
C ASP A 446 -8.70 15.88 -6.51
N HIS A 447 -8.69 14.63 -6.02
CA HIS A 447 -9.84 13.75 -5.94
C HIS A 447 -10.44 13.26 -7.27
N ILE A 448 -9.75 13.42 -8.41
CA ILE A 448 -10.19 12.90 -9.71
C ILE A 448 -9.21 11.82 -10.20
N CYS A 449 -9.71 10.72 -10.76
CA CYS A 449 -8.87 9.70 -11.39
C CYS A 449 -8.61 10.06 -12.86
N GLN A 450 -7.36 10.04 -13.29
CA GLN A 450 -6.99 10.31 -14.70
C GLN A 450 -7.69 9.36 -15.69
N LEU A 451 -8.03 8.14 -15.27
CA LEU A 451 -8.82 7.21 -16.10
C LEU A 451 -10.26 7.68 -16.35
N HIS A 452 -10.82 8.59 -15.53
CA HIS A 452 -12.16 9.14 -15.69
C HIS A 452 -12.21 10.32 -16.67
N THR A 453 -11.09 11.02 -16.88
CA THR A 453 -11.07 12.28 -17.66
C THR A 453 -11.00 12.08 -19.17
N GLY A 454 -10.93 10.86 -19.67
CA GLY A 454 -10.84 10.57 -21.10
C GLY A 454 -9.47 10.82 -21.74
N ASN A 455 -8.48 11.31 -21.00
CA ASN A 455 -7.10 11.59 -21.47
C ASN A 455 -6.28 10.32 -21.77
N ARG A 456 -6.96 9.19 -22.09
CA ARG A 456 -6.30 7.92 -22.41
C ARG A 456 -5.49 7.97 -23.71
N GLU A 457 -5.91 8.78 -24.68
CA GLU A 457 -5.25 8.86 -25.98
C GLU A 457 -4.01 9.74 -25.96
N GLU A 458 -4.00 10.83 -25.18
CA GLU A 458 -2.82 11.71 -25.07
C GLU A 458 -1.69 11.08 -24.21
N ALA A 459 -2.03 10.33 -23.18
CA ALA A 459 -1.04 9.59 -22.36
C ALA A 459 -0.43 8.38 -23.11
N ALA A 460 -1.02 7.93 -24.22
CA ALA A 460 -0.51 6.84 -25.04
C ALA A 460 0.40 7.33 -26.20
N THR A 461 0.41 8.63 -26.50
CA THR A 461 1.11 9.20 -27.67
C THR A 461 2.25 10.15 -27.33
N CYS A 462 2.50 10.44 -26.05
CA CYS A 462 3.69 11.24 -25.60
C CYS A 462 4.86 10.35 -25.24
#